data_e698ca408464ee65fcfda75cfc8ca4eb
#
_entry.id   e698ca408464ee65fcfda75cfc8ca4eb
#
_cell.length_a   1.000
_cell.length_b   1.000
_cell.length_c   1.000
_cell.angle_alpha   90.00
_cell.angle_beta   90.00
_cell.angle_gamma   90.00
#
_symmetry.space_group_name_H-M   'P 1'
#
loop_
_entity.id
_entity.type
_entity.pdbx_description
1 polymer ?
#
loop_
_entity_poly.entity_id
_entity_poly.type
_entity_poly.pdbx_seq_one_letter_code
_entity_poly.pdbx_strand_id
1 'polypeptide(L)'
;MDKPVFGRKEKQVLSLKRNIDCSRRKAVYAVFDVLDQMGCQYQQAVAGDIRAEVKVLGHTSQYAFAVTEETANTSILHVSMLCPARGLTEEEKQLAVRYLMDSVLYYIDEVLAS
;
A
#
# COMPACT_ATOMS: atom_id res chain seq x y z
N MET A 1 -25.89 8.10 -21.02
CA MET A 1 -25.50 7.99 -20.61
C MET A 1 -24.68 7.91 -20.08
N ASP A 2 -24.67 7.82 -20.11
CA ASP A 2 -23.93 7.65 -19.48
C ASP A 2 -23.06 7.71 -19.00
N LYS A 3 -22.84 7.76 -19.05
CA LYS A 3 -22.12 7.75 -18.60
C LYS A 3 -21.49 7.51 -17.87
N PRO A 4 -21.47 7.46 -17.66
CA PRO A 4 -20.87 7.31 -17.01
C PRO A 4 -20.11 6.67 -16.66
N VAL A 5 -20.17 6.54 -16.51
CA VAL A 5 -19.70 5.63 -16.29
C VAL A 5 -18.47 5.31 -16.55
N PHE A 6 -18.21 5.37 -17.49
CA PHE A 6 -17.09 4.99 -17.98
C PHE A 6 -15.97 5.35 -17.25
N GLY A 7 -15.85 6.28 -17.08
CA GLY A 7 -14.67 6.63 -16.46
C GLY A 7 -14.38 5.84 -15.30
N ARG A 8 -15.31 5.42 -14.67
CA ARG A 8 -15.07 4.79 -13.52
C ARG A 8 -14.43 3.57 -13.59
N LYS A 9 -14.52 2.87 -14.57
CA LYS A 9 -13.90 1.67 -14.59
C LYS A 9 -12.51 1.76 -14.62
N GLU A 10 -12.00 2.64 -15.28
CA GLU A 10 -10.61 2.68 -15.34
C GLU A 10 -10.08 3.17 -14.11
N LYS A 11 -10.90 3.73 -13.31
CA LYS A 11 -10.42 4.22 -12.12
C LYS A 11 -10.45 3.21 -11.09
N GLN A 12 -10.73 1.99 -11.37
CA GLN A 12 -10.74 1.00 -10.37
C GLN A 12 -9.38 0.71 -9.93
N VAL A 13 -8.84 1.51 -9.07
CA VAL A 13 -7.56 1.27 -8.48
C VAL A 13 -7.74 0.18 -7.46
N LEU A 14 -6.95 -0.83 -7.53
CA LEU A 14 -7.01 -1.90 -6.57
C LEU A 14 -6.39 -1.42 -5.28
N SER A 15 -7.13 -1.41 -4.22
CA SER A 15 -6.60 -0.96 -2.93
C SER A 15 -7.21 -1.73 -1.78
N LEU A 16 -6.46 -1.78 -0.69
CA LEU A 16 -6.93 -2.35 0.56
C LEU A 16 -6.68 -1.35 1.64
N LYS A 17 -7.48 -1.39 2.69
CA LYS A 17 -7.19 -0.58 3.86
C LYS A 17 -7.44 -1.40 5.11
N ARG A 18 -6.66 -1.11 6.15
CA ARG A 18 -6.77 -1.80 7.42
C ARG A 18 -6.57 -0.83 8.56
N ASN A 19 -7.32 -1.02 9.61
CA ASN A 19 -7.12 -0.26 10.82
C ASN A 19 -5.90 -0.84 11.53
N ILE A 20 -5.06 0.03 12.05
CA ILE A 20 -3.84 -0.39 12.73
C ILE A 20 -3.85 0.18 14.14
N ASP A 21 -3.48 -0.65 15.08
CA ASP A 21 -3.48 -0.25 16.48
C ASP A 21 -2.15 0.40 16.86
N CYS A 22 -1.77 1.41 16.12
CA CYS A 22 -0.60 2.21 16.44
C CYS A 22 -0.76 3.59 15.81
N SER A 23 0.08 4.53 16.24
CA SER A 23 -0.01 5.90 15.76
C SER A 23 0.36 5.98 14.29
N ARG A 24 -0.09 7.06 13.65
CA ARG A 24 0.24 7.30 12.25
C ARG A 24 1.75 7.33 12.05
N ARG A 25 2.46 7.97 12.97
CA ARG A 25 3.92 8.09 12.85
C ARG A 25 4.59 6.73 12.83
N LYS A 26 4.18 5.85 13.75
CA LYS A 26 4.75 4.52 13.83
C LYS A 26 4.42 3.71 12.57
N ALA A 27 3.20 3.85 12.05
CA ALA A 27 2.80 3.14 10.85
C ALA A 27 3.60 3.63 9.63
N VAL A 28 3.86 4.93 9.54
CA VAL A 28 4.67 5.48 8.45
C VAL A 28 6.09 4.92 8.51
N TYR A 29 6.68 4.86 9.70
CA TYR A 29 8.00 4.28 9.85
C TYR A 29 8.00 2.81 9.42
N ALA A 30 6.95 2.09 9.74
CA ALA A 30 6.87 0.68 9.36
C ALA A 30 6.88 0.52 7.83
N VAL A 31 6.17 1.41 7.13
CA VAL A 31 6.16 1.35 5.67
C VAL A 31 7.56 1.58 5.13
N PHE A 32 8.25 2.62 5.61
CA PHE A 32 9.61 2.89 5.16
C PHE A 32 10.56 1.73 5.45
N ASP A 33 10.47 1.16 6.65
CA ASP A 33 11.34 0.06 7.01
C ASP A 33 11.10 -1.18 6.16
N VAL A 34 9.85 -1.49 5.89
CA VAL A 34 9.52 -2.63 5.05
C VAL A 34 10.04 -2.41 3.64
N LEU A 35 9.86 -1.21 3.09
CA LEU A 35 10.34 -0.93 1.74
C LEU A 35 11.86 -0.97 1.68
N ASP A 36 12.53 -0.49 2.72
CA ASP A 36 13.98 -0.57 2.79
C ASP A 36 14.46 -2.01 2.82
N GLN A 37 13.79 -2.86 3.59
CA GLN A 37 14.15 -4.26 3.68
C GLN A 37 13.94 -4.99 2.36
N MET A 38 12.95 -4.57 1.60
CA MET A 38 12.69 -5.16 0.29
C MET A 38 13.64 -4.63 -0.77
N GLY A 39 14.42 -3.61 -0.45
CA GLY A 39 15.36 -3.03 -1.39
C GLY A 39 14.69 -2.25 -2.52
N CYS A 40 13.49 -1.74 -2.27
CA CYS A 40 12.79 -1.03 -3.33
C CYS A 40 13.11 0.44 -3.31
N GLN A 41 12.91 1.07 -4.45
CA GLN A 41 13.01 2.51 -4.55
C GLN A 41 11.67 3.12 -4.23
N TYR A 42 11.66 4.18 -3.44
CA TYR A 42 10.43 4.83 -3.07
C TYR A 42 10.66 6.31 -2.87
N GLN A 43 9.58 7.06 -2.88
CA GLN A 43 9.64 8.49 -2.60
C GLN A 43 8.32 8.93 -2.00
N GLN A 44 8.36 10.00 -1.22
CA GLN A 44 7.16 10.54 -0.64
C GLN A 44 6.59 11.56 -1.63
N ALA A 45 5.33 11.41 -1.98
CA ALA A 45 4.68 12.31 -2.90
C ALA A 45 4.29 13.60 -2.19
N VAL A 46 3.98 14.62 -2.97
CA VAL A 46 3.57 15.91 -2.42
C VAL A 46 2.38 15.77 -1.51
N ALA A 47 1.47 14.88 -1.84
CA ALA A 47 0.28 14.67 -1.02
C ALA A 47 0.57 13.92 0.28
N GLY A 48 1.79 13.43 0.45
CA GLY A 48 2.15 12.76 1.69
C GLY A 48 2.17 11.25 1.63
N ASP A 49 1.62 10.65 0.57
CA ASP A 49 1.67 9.21 0.45
C ASP A 49 3.05 8.77 -0.02
N ILE A 50 3.38 7.52 0.22
CA ILE A 50 4.66 6.96 -0.17
C ILE A 50 4.44 6.13 -1.42
N ARG A 51 5.19 6.41 -2.47
CA ARG A 51 5.08 5.68 -3.73
C ARG A 51 6.32 4.86 -3.95
N ALA A 52 6.14 3.61 -4.33
CA ALA A 52 7.25 2.69 -4.48
C ALA A 52 7.04 1.75 -5.65
N GLU A 53 8.15 1.34 -6.25
CA GLU A 53 8.13 0.27 -7.23
C GLU A 53 8.57 -0.97 -6.50
N VAL A 54 7.71 -1.96 -6.45
CA VAL A 54 7.98 -3.16 -5.66
C VAL A 54 7.78 -4.39 -6.52
N LYS A 55 8.70 -5.34 -6.39
CA LYS A 55 8.59 -6.60 -7.09
C LYS A 55 7.91 -7.59 -6.15
N VAL A 56 6.71 -8.00 -6.51
CA VAL A 56 5.94 -8.95 -5.71
C VAL A 56 5.57 -10.10 -6.63
N LEU A 57 5.85 -11.32 -6.18
CA LEU A 57 5.51 -12.52 -6.94
C LEU A 57 6.11 -12.49 -8.36
N GLY A 58 7.30 -11.91 -8.47
CA GLY A 58 8.00 -11.86 -9.75
C GLY A 58 7.62 -10.73 -10.68
N HIS A 59 6.70 -9.86 -10.26
CA HIS A 59 6.23 -8.76 -11.09
C HIS A 59 6.47 -7.43 -10.40
N THR A 60 7.01 -6.47 -11.13
CA THR A 60 7.28 -5.14 -10.57
C THR A 60 6.13 -4.20 -10.94
N SER A 61 5.51 -3.65 -9.92
CA SER A 61 4.40 -2.72 -10.10
C SER A 61 4.62 -1.50 -9.23
N GLN A 62 3.85 -0.45 -9.48
CA GLN A 62 3.92 0.74 -8.65
C GLN A 62 2.79 0.73 -7.65
N TYR A 63 3.12 1.07 -6.42
CA TYR A 63 2.15 1.07 -5.33
C TYR A 63 2.20 2.39 -4.59
N ALA A 64 1.11 2.71 -3.91
CA ALA A 64 1.07 3.86 -3.01
C ALA A 64 0.67 3.37 -1.63
N PHE A 65 1.34 3.91 -0.62
CA PHE A 65 1.04 3.61 0.77
C PHE A 65 0.67 4.91 1.43
N ALA A 66 -0.50 4.96 2.04
CA ALA A 66 -0.93 6.16 2.74
C ALA A 66 -1.40 5.78 4.13
N VAL A 67 -1.11 6.60 5.11
CA VAL A 67 -1.53 6.36 6.48
C VAL A 67 -2.33 7.56 6.94
N THR A 68 -3.55 7.30 7.38
CA THR A 68 -4.43 8.34 7.89
C THR A 68 -4.55 8.19 9.40
N GLU A 69 -4.41 9.29 10.11
CA GLU A 69 -4.56 9.24 11.56
C GLU A 69 -6.02 9.08 11.92
N GLU A 70 -6.33 8.18 12.84
CA GLU A 70 -7.68 7.98 13.30
C GLU A 70 -7.80 8.53 14.72
N THR A 71 -6.88 8.14 15.59
CA THR A 71 -6.74 8.74 16.91
C THR A 71 -5.24 8.90 17.15
N ALA A 72 -4.85 9.40 18.31
CA ALA A 72 -3.44 9.55 18.63
C ALA A 72 -2.71 8.21 18.63
N ASN A 73 -3.43 7.13 18.86
CA ASN A 73 -2.81 5.80 18.97
C ASN A 73 -3.29 4.80 17.92
N THR A 74 -4.13 5.21 17.00
CA THR A 74 -4.63 4.32 15.96
C THR A 74 -4.60 5.03 14.62
N SER A 75 -4.47 4.25 13.55
CA SER A 75 -4.38 4.82 12.21
C SER A 75 -4.97 3.84 11.21
N ILE A 76 -5.07 4.28 9.97
CA ILE A 76 -5.57 3.44 8.89
C ILE A 76 -4.51 3.42 7.79
N LEU A 77 -4.09 2.22 7.43
CA LEU A 77 -3.12 2.06 6.35
C LEU A 77 -3.87 1.71 5.06
N HIS A 78 -3.53 2.43 4.01
CA HIS A 78 -4.08 2.20 2.68
C HIS A 78 -2.93 1.75 1.77
N VAL A 79 -3.11 0.64 1.08
CA VAL A 79 -2.14 0.18 0.10
C VAL A 79 -2.87 0.07 -1.24
N SER A 80 -2.36 0.75 -2.24
CA SER A 80 -3.00 0.79 -3.56
C SER A 80 -2.00 0.44 -4.64
N MET A 81 -2.45 -0.25 -5.67
CA MET A 81 -1.63 -0.53 -6.84
C MET A 81 -1.93 0.53 -7.88
N LEU A 82 -0.93 1.30 -8.27
CA LEU A 82 -1.10 2.40 -9.21
C LEU A 82 -0.87 1.99 -10.65
N CYS A 83 0.24 1.33 -10.91
CA CYS A 83 0.59 0.87 -12.25
C CYS A 83 0.95 -0.59 -12.16
N PRO A 84 0.03 -1.49 -12.49
CA PRO A 84 0.34 -2.92 -12.42
C PRO A 84 1.30 -3.34 -13.53
N ALA A 85 2.09 -4.33 -13.24
CA ALA A 85 2.96 -4.92 -14.24
C ALA A 85 2.08 -5.53 -15.34
N ARG A 86 2.66 -5.58 -16.55
CA ARG A 86 1.95 -6.16 -17.66
C ARG A 86 1.68 -7.62 -17.43
N GLY A 87 0.51 -8.07 -17.80
CA GLY A 87 0.17 -9.49 -17.73
C GLY A 87 -0.35 -9.98 -16.41
N LEU A 88 -0.51 -9.12 -15.43
CA LEU A 88 -1.06 -9.57 -14.16
C LEU A 88 -2.56 -9.80 -14.27
N THR A 89 -3.02 -10.91 -13.74
CA THR A 89 -4.46 -11.17 -13.64
C THR A 89 -5.01 -10.38 -12.46
N GLU A 90 -6.32 -10.25 -12.39
CA GLU A 90 -6.95 -9.56 -11.26
C GLU A 90 -6.62 -10.24 -9.94
N GLU A 91 -6.59 -11.56 -9.95
CA GLU A 91 -6.26 -12.32 -8.77
C GLU A 91 -4.83 -12.05 -8.31
N GLU A 92 -3.91 -12.00 -9.25
CA GLU A 92 -2.52 -11.72 -8.94
C GLU A 92 -2.34 -10.32 -8.39
N LYS A 93 -3.09 -9.35 -8.92
CA LYS A 93 -3.03 -7.98 -8.41
C LYS A 93 -3.50 -7.92 -6.96
N GLN A 94 -4.59 -8.63 -6.66
CA GLN A 94 -5.10 -8.66 -5.30
C GLN A 94 -4.11 -9.31 -4.34
N LEU A 95 -3.48 -10.40 -4.78
CA LEU A 95 -2.50 -11.07 -3.95
C LEU A 95 -1.30 -10.17 -3.67
N ALA A 96 -0.88 -9.39 -4.67
CA ALA A 96 0.26 -8.49 -4.49
C ALA A 96 -0.04 -7.39 -3.47
N VAL A 97 -1.20 -6.76 -3.58
CA VAL A 97 -1.57 -5.71 -2.64
C VAL A 97 -1.72 -6.28 -1.23
N ARG A 98 -2.32 -7.46 -1.13
CA ARG A 98 -2.48 -8.10 0.17
C ARG A 98 -1.13 -8.48 0.77
N TYR A 99 -0.21 -8.95 -0.05
CA TYR A 99 1.11 -9.31 0.43
C TYR A 99 1.81 -8.10 1.06
N LEU A 100 1.71 -6.94 0.40
CA LEU A 100 2.33 -5.74 0.93
C LEU A 100 1.65 -5.26 2.21
N MET A 101 0.33 -5.31 2.23
CA MET A 101 -0.42 -4.95 3.43
C MET A 101 0.01 -5.84 4.58
N ASP A 102 0.03 -7.15 4.36
CA ASP A 102 0.37 -8.10 5.40
C ASP A 102 1.82 -7.93 5.86
N SER A 103 2.71 -7.58 4.94
CA SER A 103 4.11 -7.36 5.29
C SER A 103 4.28 -6.20 6.27
N VAL A 104 3.54 -5.12 6.04
CA VAL A 104 3.60 -3.96 6.93
C VAL A 104 2.96 -4.29 8.27
N LEU A 105 1.81 -4.98 8.25
CA LEU A 105 1.13 -5.34 9.49
C LEU A 105 1.99 -6.28 10.32
N TYR A 106 2.64 -7.24 9.68
CA TYR A 106 3.51 -8.17 10.37
C TYR A 106 4.66 -7.41 11.02
N TYR A 107 5.26 -6.49 10.30
CA TYR A 107 6.37 -5.70 10.82
C TYR A 107 5.96 -4.91 12.05
N ILE A 108 4.80 -4.30 12.01
CA ILE A 108 4.29 -3.54 13.15
C ILE A 108 4.09 -4.46 14.34
N ASP A 109 3.47 -5.61 14.12
CA ASP A 109 3.15 -6.53 15.20
C ASP A 109 4.38 -7.22 15.80
N GLU A 110 5.31 -7.62 14.94
CA GLU A 110 6.42 -8.45 15.41
C GLU A 110 7.68 -7.66 15.72
N VAL A 111 7.86 -6.52 15.10
CA VAL A 111 9.09 -5.74 15.27
C VAL A 111 8.86 -4.50 16.13
N LEU A 112 7.89 -3.68 15.73
CA LEU A 112 7.69 -2.41 16.43
C LEU A 112 6.92 -2.54 17.73
N ALA A 113 6.12 -3.57 17.86
CA ALA A 113 5.33 -3.75 19.08
C ALA A 113 6.11 -4.38 20.22
N SER A 114 7.26 -4.96 19.93
CA SER A 114 8.05 -5.62 21.00
C SER A 114 9.01 -4.71 21.70
#